data_ec7f68cae9aede4c9b80f9903d5eb6fc
#
_entry.id   ec7f68cae9aede4c9b80f9903d5eb6fc
#
_cell.length_a   1.000
_cell.length_b   1.000
_cell.length_c   1.000
_cell.angle_alpha   90.00
_cell.angle_beta   90.00
_cell.angle_gamma   90.00
#
_symmetry.space_group_name_H-M   'P 1'
#
loop_
_entity.id
_entity.type
_entity.pdbx_description
1 polymer ?
#
loop_
_entity_poly.entity_id
_entity_poly.type
_entity_poly.pdbx_seq_one_letter_code
_entity_poly.pdbx_strand_id
1 'polypeptide(L)'
;MPEEAYDKDTGEIISTRAADGSRRPPPSATMADTIRLLNDGQFDLDASAELRALVQKIADHADNAKGVAKGSITIKLDIKMMNGAHVVTPVLKVTAPTPDQPGTLLFSDNDGRLSRDRPDQGVFFGARVVADNSGRDTRTV
;
A
#
# COMPACT_ATOMS: atom_id res chain seq x y z
N MET A 1 -37.76 7.72 -32.07
CA MET A 1 -37.23 6.39 -31.70
C MET A 1 -35.77 6.28 -32.10
N PRO A 2 -34.90 5.84 -31.22
CA PRO A 2 -33.54 5.63 -31.64
C PRO A 2 -33.48 4.46 -32.64
N GLU A 3 -32.77 4.66 -33.71
CA GLU A 3 -32.53 3.61 -34.66
C GLU A 3 -31.61 2.57 -34.04
N GLU A 4 -31.93 1.31 -34.30
CA GLU A 4 -31.02 0.25 -33.94
C GLU A 4 -29.85 0.25 -34.87
N ALA A 5 -28.65 0.26 -34.30
CA ALA A 5 -27.46 0.12 -35.08
C ALA A 5 -27.35 -1.29 -35.65
N TYR A 6 -26.89 -1.44 -36.89
CA TYR A 6 -26.63 -2.74 -37.48
C TYR A 6 -25.22 -2.75 -38.10
N ASP A 7 -24.65 -3.94 -38.13
CA ASP A 7 -23.37 -4.16 -38.78
C ASP A 7 -23.59 -4.17 -40.29
N LYS A 8 -22.91 -3.27 -40.98
CA LYS A 8 -23.05 -3.15 -42.44
C LYS A 8 -22.48 -4.32 -43.21
N ASP A 9 -21.53 -5.02 -42.63
CA ASP A 9 -20.86 -6.14 -43.29
C ASP A 9 -21.61 -7.44 -43.12
N THR A 10 -22.20 -7.69 -41.96
CA THR A 10 -22.94 -8.91 -41.64
C THR A 10 -24.44 -8.74 -41.66
N GLY A 11 -24.94 -7.51 -41.61
CA GLY A 11 -26.38 -7.23 -41.49
C GLY A 11 -26.94 -7.52 -40.13
N GLU A 12 -26.10 -7.80 -39.13
CA GLU A 12 -26.52 -8.17 -37.79
C GLU A 12 -26.94 -6.92 -37.03
N ILE A 13 -28.06 -7.03 -36.33
CA ILE A 13 -28.60 -5.92 -35.50
C ILE A 13 -27.84 -5.88 -34.19
N ILE A 14 -27.17 -4.75 -33.92
CA ILE A 14 -26.46 -4.50 -32.67
C ILE A 14 -27.42 -3.80 -31.72
N SER A 15 -28.06 -4.55 -30.84
CA SER A 15 -28.97 -3.99 -29.86
C SER A 15 -28.21 -3.31 -28.73
N THR A 16 -28.53 -2.05 -28.47
CA THR A 16 -28.00 -1.29 -27.32
C THR A 16 -28.80 -1.50 -26.05
N ARG A 17 -29.83 -2.34 -26.10
CA ARG A 17 -30.69 -2.61 -24.97
C ARG A 17 -30.59 -4.08 -24.55
N ALA A 18 -30.67 -4.31 -23.24
CA ALA A 18 -30.85 -5.62 -22.68
C ALA A 18 -32.28 -6.11 -22.90
N ALA A 19 -32.53 -7.39 -22.65
CA ALA A 19 -33.87 -7.99 -22.82
C ALA A 19 -34.93 -7.36 -21.94
N ASP A 20 -34.53 -6.79 -20.81
CA ASP A 20 -35.41 -6.07 -19.88
C ASP A 20 -35.70 -4.60 -20.29
N GLY A 21 -35.15 -4.19 -21.44
CA GLY A 21 -35.32 -2.82 -21.95
C GLY A 21 -34.26 -1.83 -21.40
N SER A 22 -33.43 -2.24 -20.47
CA SER A 22 -32.37 -1.38 -19.95
C SER A 22 -31.27 -1.17 -21.00
N ARG A 23 -30.52 -0.07 -20.85
CA ARG A 23 -29.45 0.23 -21.78
C ARG A 23 -28.21 -0.59 -21.43
N ARG A 24 -27.70 -1.33 -22.40
CA ARG A 24 -26.45 -2.06 -22.22
C ARG A 24 -25.30 -1.08 -22.13
N PRO A 25 -24.38 -1.26 -21.17
CA PRO A 25 -23.16 -0.49 -21.17
C PRO A 25 -22.31 -0.88 -22.40
N PRO A 26 -21.63 0.08 -23.01
CA PRO A 26 -20.74 -0.25 -24.13
C PRO A 26 -19.55 -1.08 -23.65
N PRO A 27 -18.93 -1.87 -24.53
CA PRO A 27 -17.66 -2.55 -24.20
C PRO A 27 -16.61 -1.54 -23.78
N SER A 28 -15.76 -1.91 -22.85
CA SER A 28 -14.67 -1.04 -22.43
C SER A 28 -13.63 -0.92 -23.54
N ALA A 29 -13.36 0.30 -23.96
CA ALA A 29 -12.36 0.58 -24.98
C ALA A 29 -11.05 1.07 -24.37
N THR A 30 -11.10 1.52 -23.09
CA THR A 30 -9.94 2.07 -22.39
C THR A 30 -9.81 1.43 -21.02
N MET A 31 -8.65 1.57 -20.42
CA MET A 31 -8.45 1.13 -19.03
C MET A 31 -9.40 1.85 -18.07
N ALA A 32 -9.67 3.12 -18.30
CA ALA A 32 -10.60 3.89 -17.48
C ALA A 32 -12.01 3.31 -17.54
N ASP A 33 -12.46 2.91 -18.72
CA ASP A 33 -13.77 2.27 -18.88
C ASP A 33 -13.82 0.93 -18.15
N THR A 34 -12.74 0.16 -18.23
CA THR A 34 -12.64 -1.12 -17.51
C THR A 34 -12.74 -0.90 -16.00
N ILE A 35 -12.03 0.07 -15.46
CA ILE A 35 -12.08 0.37 -14.03
C ILE A 35 -13.50 0.74 -13.59
N ARG A 36 -14.23 1.50 -14.41
CA ARG A 36 -15.62 1.90 -14.11
C ARG A 36 -16.59 0.73 -14.11
N LEU A 37 -16.26 -0.38 -14.77
CA LEU A 37 -17.09 -1.58 -14.78
C LEU A 37 -16.84 -2.47 -13.56
N LEU A 38 -15.73 -2.31 -12.87
CA LEU A 38 -15.37 -3.18 -11.76
C LEU A 38 -16.29 -2.97 -10.57
N ASN A 39 -16.81 -4.07 -10.02
CA ASN A 39 -17.71 -4.06 -8.87
C ASN A 39 -18.88 -3.06 -9.03
N ASP A 40 -19.46 -3.02 -10.22
CA ASP A 40 -20.58 -2.12 -10.55
C ASP A 40 -20.28 -0.63 -10.30
N GLY A 41 -19.03 -0.25 -10.50
CA GLY A 41 -18.56 1.12 -10.32
C GLY A 41 -18.07 1.45 -8.91
N GLN A 42 -18.27 0.56 -7.95
CA GLN A 42 -17.86 0.80 -6.56
C GLN A 42 -16.34 0.92 -6.44
N PHE A 43 -15.60 0.11 -7.18
CA PHE A 43 -14.13 0.16 -7.16
C PHE A 43 -13.58 1.53 -7.56
N ASP A 44 -14.17 2.15 -8.58
CA ASP A 44 -13.74 3.50 -9.03
C ASP A 44 -13.99 4.54 -7.93
N LEU A 45 -15.13 4.45 -7.26
CA LEU A 45 -15.45 5.36 -6.14
C LEU A 45 -14.48 5.18 -4.97
N ASP A 46 -14.20 3.95 -4.58
CA ASP A 46 -13.31 3.63 -3.48
C ASP A 46 -11.87 4.07 -3.80
N ALA A 47 -11.38 3.75 -5.00
CA ALA A 47 -10.06 4.15 -5.44
C ALA A 47 -9.91 5.67 -5.51
N SER A 48 -10.96 6.37 -5.94
CA SER A 48 -10.97 7.83 -5.99
C SER A 48 -10.94 8.45 -4.59
N ALA A 49 -11.64 7.86 -3.63
CA ALA A 49 -11.62 8.31 -2.25
C ALA A 49 -10.22 8.10 -1.63
N GLU A 50 -9.64 6.93 -1.85
CA GLU A 50 -8.28 6.63 -1.38
C GLU A 50 -7.24 7.55 -2.01
N LEU A 51 -7.37 7.87 -3.28
CA LEU A 51 -6.48 8.82 -3.95
C LEU A 51 -6.55 10.20 -3.31
N ARG A 52 -7.76 10.70 -3.02
CA ARG A 52 -7.92 11.99 -2.34
C ARG A 52 -7.30 11.99 -0.96
N ALA A 53 -7.55 10.93 -0.19
CA ALA A 53 -6.98 10.77 1.14
C ALA A 53 -5.44 10.72 1.09
N LEU A 54 -4.89 10.02 0.11
CA LEU A 54 -3.44 9.94 -0.08
C LEU A 54 -2.84 11.31 -0.40
N VAL A 55 -3.47 12.05 -1.31
CA VAL A 55 -2.99 13.40 -1.68
C VAL A 55 -2.98 14.33 -0.47
N GLN A 56 -4.01 14.26 0.37
CA GLN A 56 -4.07 15.05 1.60
C GLN A 56 -2.95 14.67 2.58
N LYS A 57 -2.73 13.37 2.77
CA LYS A 57 -1.66 12.87 3.63
C LYS A 57 -0.27 13.30 3.15
N ILE A 58 -0.07 13.28 1.83
CA ILE A 58 1.19 13.74 1.23
C ILE A 58 1.38 15.23 1.49
N ALA A 59 0.34 16.04 1.31
CA ALA A 59 0.41 17.47 1.54
C ALA A 59 0.71 17.78 3.01
N ASP A 60 -0.02 17.16 3.93
CA ASP A 60 0.18 17.33 5.37
C ASP A 60 1.59 16.93 5.82
N HIS A 61 2.08 15.83 5.28
CA HIS A 61 3.43 15.36 5.59
C HIS A 61 4.50 16.30 5.01
N ALA A 62 4.30 16.80 3.81
CA ALA A 62 5.23 17.74 3.17
C ALA A 62 5.37 19.04 3.97
N ASP A 63 4.29 19.53 4.55
CA ASP A 63 4.31 20.73 5.39
C ASP A 63 5.23 20.54 6.62
N ASN A 64 5.32 19.31 7.11
CA ASN A 64 6.14 18.97 8.27
C ASN A 64 7.55 18.49 7.89
N ALA A 65 7.79 18.15 6.63
CA ALA A 65 9.02 17.52 6.15
C ALA A 65 9.75 18.34 5.09
N LYS A 66 9.82 19.65 5.28
CA LYS A 66 10.57 20.59 4.42
C LYS A 66 10.09 20.60 2.97
N GLY A 67 8.80 20.39 2.75
CA GLY A 67 8.17 20.50 1.43
C GLY A 67 8.35 19.27 0.54
N VAL A 68 8.88 18.17 1.05
CA VAL A 68 9.07 16.95 0.27
C VAL A 68 8.38 15.76 0.95
N ALA A 69 7.43 15.17 0.25
CA ALA A 69 6.77 13.94 0.68
C ALA A 69 6.34 13.16 -0.55
N LYS A 70 6.24 11.86 -0.42
CA LYS A 70 5.80 11.02 -1.52
C LYS A 70 4.99 9.84 -1.02
N GLY A 71 4.08 9.42 -1.84
CA GLY A 71 3.28 8.22 -1.64
C GLY A 71 2.99 7.57 -2.98
N SER A 72 2.32 6.46 -2.96
CA SER A 72 1.94 5.77 -4.19
C SER A 72 0.59 5.09 -4.05
N ILE A 73 -0.10 4.98 -5.18
CA ILE A 73 -1.29 4.16 -5.31
C ILE A 73 -1.05 3.18 -6.44
N THR A 74 -1.37 1.93 -6.20
CA THR A 74 -1.19 0.86 -7.16
C THR A 74 -2.48 0.12 -7.34
N ILE A 75 -2.90 -0.05 -8.59
CA ILE A 75 -4.06 -0.85 -8.95
C ILE A 75 -3.55 -2.10 -9.64
N LYS A 76 -3.93 -3.26 -9.13
CA LYS A 76 -3.61 -4.54 -9.72
C LYS A 76 -4.91 -5.21 -10.14
N LEU A 77 -4.96 -5.69 -11.36
CA LEU A 77 -6.10 -6.44 -11.87
C LEU A 77 -5.67 -7.89 -12.10
N ASP A 78 -6.22 -8.79 -11.31
CA ASP A 78 -6.03 -10.23 -11.53
C ASP A 78 -7.15 -10.73 -12.43
N ILE A 79 -6.77 -11.26 -13.58
CA ILE A 79 -7.74 -11.69 -14.62
C ILE A 79 -7.67 -13.19 -14.74
N LYS A 80 -8.81 -13.84 -14.59
CA LYS A 80 -8.94 -15.30 -14.67
C LYS A 80 -10.07 -15.65 -15.61
N MET A 81 -9.85 -16.62 -16.48
CA MET A 81 -10.91 -17.16 -17.32
C MET A 81 -11.59 -18.33 -16.64
N MET A 82 -12.90 -18.29 -16.56
CA MET A 82 -13.73 -19.37 -16.04
C MET A 82 -14.98 -19.53 -16.89
N ASN A 83 -15.17 -20.73 -17.43
CA ASN A 83 -16.39 -21.08 -18.18
C ASN A 83 -16.71 -20.09 -19.31
N GLY A 84 -15.67 -19.62 -20.02
CA GLY A 84 -15.85 -18.68 -21.12
C GLY A 84 -16.02 -17.21 -20.71
N ALA A 85 -15.98 -16.92 -19.43
CA ALA A 85 -16.03 -15.55 -18.92
C ALA A 85 -14.72 -15.16 -18.26
N HIS A 86 -14.39 -13.89 -18.30
CA HIS A 86 -13.24 -13.35 -17.58
C HIS A 86 -13.69 -12.78 -16.23
N VAL A 87 -13.08 -13.27 -15.17
CA VAL A 87 -13.28 -12.73 -13.82
C VAL A 87 -12.11 -11.79 -13.55
N VAL A 88 -12.42 -10.55 -13.31
CA VAL A 88 -11.42 -9.50 -13.02
C VAL A 88 -11.54 -9.11 -11.56
N THR A 89 -10.47 -9.34 -10.80
CA THR A 89 -10.43 -9.02 -9.38
C THR A 89 -9.47 -7.85 -9.16
N PRO A 90 -9.99 -6.67 -8.79
CA PRO A 90 -9.13 -5.53 -8.53
C PRO A 90 -8.53 -5.58 -7.13
N VAL A 91 -7.30 -5.16 -7.02
CA VAL A 91 -6.61 -4.97 -5.74
C VAL A 91 -6.01 -3.56 -5.72
N LEU A 92 -6.35 -2.82 -4.69
CA LEU A 92 -5.87 -1.47 -4.48
C LEU A 92 -4.83 -1.47 -3.36
N LYS A 93 -3.66 -0.92 -3.64
CA LYS A 93 -2.61 -0.74 -2.63
C LYS A 93 -2.24 0.72 -2.54
N VAL A 94 -2.30 1.27 -1.34
CA VAL A 94 -1.97 2.66 -1.07
C VAL A 94 -0.78 2.70 -0.11
N THR A 95 0.24 3.46 -0.47
CA THR A 95 1.41 3.70 0.38
C THR A 95 1.46 5.18 0.70
N ALA A 96 1.14 5.52 1.94
CA ALA A 96 1.17 6.89 2.42
C ALA A 96 2.51 7.20 3.10
N PRO A 97 2.95 8.46 3.10
CA PRO A 97 4.12 8.83 3.88
C PRO A 97 3.84 8.68 5.36
N THR A 98 4.81 8.16 6.09
CA THR A 98 4.75 8.02 7.54
C THR A 98 5.87 8.83 8.17
N PRO A 99 5.66 9.36 9.37
CA PRO A 99 6.74 10.05 10.08
C PRO A 99 7.90 9.10 10.28
N ASP A 100 9.11 9.62 10.15
CA ASP A 100 10.29 8.84 10.43
C ASP A 100 10.29 8.40 11.89
N GLN A 101 10.48 7.12 12.10
CA GLN A 101 10.65 6.59 13.44
C GLN A 101 12.11 6.70 13.84
N PRO A 102 12.40 7.20 15.04
CA PRO A 102 13.79 7.27 15.48
C PRO A 102 14.35 5.86 15.62
N GLY A 103 15.55 5.68 15.12
CA GLY A 103 16.27 4.42 15.25
C GLY A 103 16.64 4.14 16.71
N THR A 104 16.52 2.90 17.13
CA THR A 104 16.98 2.45 18.44
C THR A 104 18.19 1.56 18.23
N LEU A 105 19.30 1.92 18.87
CA LEU A 105 20.51 1.12 18.83
C LEU A 105 20.35 -0.09 19.74
N LEU A 106 20.45 -1.28 19.16
CA LEU A 106 20.38 -2.53 19.90
C LEU A 106 21.56 -3.42 19.51
N PHE A 107 21.95 -4.26 20.41
CA PHE A 107 23.01 -5.25 20.22
C PHE A 107 22.40 -6.64 20.25
N SER A 108 22.91 -7.54 19.46
CA SER A 108 22.49 -8.94 19.47
C SER A 108 23.45 -9.80 20.28
N ASP A 109 22.89 -10.79 20.97
CA ASP A 109 23.68 -11.86 21.57
C ASP A 109 23.87 -13.03 20.59
N ASN A 110 24.55 -14.09 21.03
CA ASN A 110 24.82 -15.25 20.21
C ASN A 110 23.57 -16.04 19.80
N ASP A 111 22.47 -15.86 20.51
CA ASP A 111 21.18 -16.50 20.24
C ASP A 111 20.29 -15.64 19.34
N GLY A 112 20.79 -14.47 18.91
CA GLY A 112 20.04 -13.55 18.08
C GLY A 112 19.05 -12.67 18.84
N ARG A 113 19.10 -12.64 20.17
CA ARG A 113 18.22 -11.78 20.97
C ARG A 113 18.79 -10.36 20.99
N LEU A 114 17.91 -9.38 20.93
CA LEU A 114 18.29 -7.97 20.93
C LEU A 114 18.27 -7.40 22.36
N SER A 115 19.28 -6.62 22.67
CA SER A 115 19.46 -5.97 23.96
C SER A 115 19.95 -4.54 23.79
N ARG A 116 19.63 -3.68 24.72
CA ARG A 116 20.20 -2.33 24.75
C ARG A 116 21.65 -2.33 25.15
N ASP A 117 22.05 -3.30 25.93
CA ASP A 117 23.41 -3.43 26.43
C ASP A 117 24.24 -4.31 25.50
N ARG A 118 25.47 -3.93 25.29
CA ARG A 118 26.41 -4.74 24.56
C ARG A 118 26.75 -5.99 25.40
N PRO A 119 26.66 -7.19 24.83
CA PRO A 119 26.82 -8.43 25.63
C PRO A 119 28.16 -8.55 26.35
N ASP A 120 29.22 -8.01 25.81
CA ASP A 120 30.57 -8.08 26.39
C ASP A 120 30.89 -6.88 27.30
N GLN A 121 30.06 -5.87 27.33
CA GLN A 121 30.32 -4.66 28.09
C GLN A 121 30.10 -4.82 29.59
N GLY A 122 29.21 -5.70 29.97
CA GLY A 122 28.92 -5.96 31.38
C GLY A 122 30.12 -6.55 32.14
N VAL A 123 30.96 -7.30 31.46
CA VAL A 123 32.17 -7.87 32.06
C VAL A 123 33.19 -6.77 32.35
N PHE A 124 33.23 -5.77 31.53
CA PHE A 124 34.15 -4.65 31.65
C PHE A 124 33.89 -3.77 32.85
N PHE A 125 32.63 -3.46 33.05
CA PHE A 125 32.18 -2.51 34.07
C PHE A 125 31.67 -3.17 35.29
N GLY A 126 31.57 -4.44 35.27
CA GLY A 126 31.32 -5.23 36.44
C GLY A 126 32.52 -5.26 37.40
N ALA A 127 33.51 -4.74 36.86
CA ALA A 127 34.64 -4.39 37.63
C ALA A 127 34.39 -3.10 38.35
N ARG A 128 34.11 -2.57 37.89
CA ARG A 128 33.96 -1.73 38.18
C ARG A 128 33.58 -1.48 38.71
N VAL A 129 34.00 -1.58 39.19
CA VAL A 129 33.71 -1.10 39.67
C VAL A 129 34.06 -1.05 40.18
N VAL A 130 34.67 -1.07 40.08
CA VAL A 130 34.95 -0.84 40.66
C VAL A 130 35.20 -0.71 41.06
N ALA A 131 35.72 -0.73 41.21
CA ALA A 131 35.94 -0.56 41.78
C ALA A 131 36.06 -0.42 42.20
N ASP A 132 36.46 -0.31 42.44
CA ASP A 132 36.64 -0.18 43.09
C ASP A 132 36.86 -0.14 43.53
N ASN A 133 37.33 -0.11 43.53
CA ASN A 133 37.71 -0.07 44.16
C ASN A 133 37.77 0.01 44.70
N SER A 134 37.95 0.04 44.65
CA SER A 134 38.00 0.13 45.42
C SER A 134 38.13 -0.22 45.81
N GLY A 135 38.68 -0.37 45.90
CA GLY A 135 38.89 -0.48 46.43
C GLY A 135 39.39 -0.76 46.33
N ARG A 136 39.78 -0.67 46.36
CA ARG A 136 40.26 -0.70 46.47
C ARG A 136 40.57 -0.47 46.71
N ASP A 137 41.00 -0.53 46.83
CA ASP A 137 41.34 -0.20 47.32
C ASP A 137 41.58 -0.06 47.49
N THR A 138 42.01 -0.03 47.68
CA THR A 138 42.42 0.30 48.13
C THR A 138 42.93 0.23 48.39
N ARG A 139 43.35 0.23 48.58
CA ARG A 139 44.09 0.36 49.16
C ARG A 139 44.62 0.55 49.68
N THR A 140 44.59 0.34 49.69
CA THR A 140 45.12 0.76 50.33
C THR A 140 45.72 0.74 50.84
N VAL A 141 45.91 0.97 50.74
CA VAL A 141 46.43 1.05 51.17
C VAL A 141 46.69 0.77 51.72
#